data_96b6529795924979752ef46662fc3f7d
#
_entry.id   96b6529795924979752ef46662fc3f7d
#
_cell.length_a   1.000
_cell.length_b   1.000
_cell.length_c   1.000
_cell.angle_alpha   90.00
_cell.angle_beta   90.00
_cell.angle_gamma   90.00
#
_symmetry.space_group_name_H-M   'P 1'
#
loop_
_entity.id
_entity.type
_entity.pdbx_description
1 polymer ?
#
loop_
_entity_poly.entity_id
_entity_poly.type
_entity_poly.pdbx_seq_one_letter_code
_entity_poly.pdbx_strand_id
1 'polypeptide(L)'
;LLILSDVTMPDRTGAILDGEYDAPYNRLMEDAKFLEEYGCTAVVVTCNTAHFFMDMIEHELRIPFISMIRESAKEVASLHPGSVVAVLATDGTVKAGLYQRALEAEDLIPWVLMQIFRKKSCIRFMIVLKKGCHVTRQVGRR
;
A
#
# COMPACT_ATOMS: atom_id res chain seq x y z
N LEU A 1 -1.21 11.88 19.93
CA LEU A 1 -0.95 10.71 19.08
C LEU A 1 -1.08 9.44 19.93
N LEU A 2 -1.97 8.54 19.52
CA LEU A 2 -2.08 7.19 20.07
C LEU A 2 -1.47 6.21 19.06
N ILE A 3 -0.64 5.28 19.53
CA ILE A 3 -0.05 4.22 18.71
C ILE A 3 -0.53 2.88 19.24
N LEU A 4 -1.30 2.15 18.42
CA LEU A 4 -1.71 0.78 18.69
C LEU A 4 -0.75 -0.17 17.97
N SER A 5 -0.02 -0.98 18.74
CA SER A 5 0.88 -2.01 18.20
C SER A 5 0.25 -3.38 18.40
N ASP A 6 -0.41 -3.89 17.36
CA ASP A 6 -1.01 -5.23 17.39
C ASP A 6 -0.03 -6.29 16.88
N VAL A 7 0.47 -7.09 17.81
CA VAL A 7 1.39 -8.21 17.52
C VAL A 7 0.67 -9.48 17.07
N THR A 8 -0.66 -9.50 17.16
CA THR A 8 -1.51 -10.66 16.79
C THR A 8 -2.11 -10.52 15.39
N MET A 9 -1.80 -9.43 14.69
CA MET A 9 -2.30 -9.15 13.35
C MET A 9 -1.98 -10.29 12.36
N PRO A 10 -3.00 -10.91 11.74
CA PRO A 10 -2.82 -11.99 10.78
C PRO A 10 -2.00 -11.58 9.54
N ASP A 11 -1.47 -12.55 8.81
CA ASP A 11 -0.72 -12.30 7.58
C ASP A 11 -1.63 -11.74 6.47
N ARG A 12 -1.41 -10.47 6.13
CA ARG A 12 -2.18 -9.75 5.10
C ARG A 12 -1.82 -10.19 3.69
N THR A 13 -0.54 -10.53 3.46
CA THR A 13 -0.08 -10.95 2.14
C THR A 13 -0.64 -12.34 1.79
N GLY A 14 -0.50 -13.31 2.70
CA GLY A 14 -1.09 -14.63 2.55
C GLY A 14 -2.59 -14.55 2.31
N ALA A 15 -3.32 -13.81 3.15
CA ALA A 15 -4.75 -13.64 3.03
C ALA A 15 -5.18 -13.11 1.64
N ILE A 16 -4.46 -12.14 1.07
CA ILE A 16 -4.74 -11.62 -0.28
C ILE A 16 -4.41 -12.65 -1.36
N LEU A 17 -3.33 -13.41 -1.20
CA LEU A 17 -2.92 -14.42 -2.17
C LEU A 17 -3.85 -15.64 -2.17
N ASP A 18 -4.35 -16.01 -1.00
CA ASP A 18 -5.20 -17.19 -0.82
C ASP A 18 -6.70 -16.85 -0.96
N GLY A 19 -7.07 -15.58 -0.87
CA GLY A 19 -8.47 -15.12 -0.93
C GLY A 19 -9.21 -15.29 0.40
N GLU A 20 -8.48 -15.46 1.51
CA GLU A 20 -9.03 -15.64 2.85
C GLU A 20 -8.97 -14.34 3.65
N TYR A 21 -9.95 -13.46 3.47
CA TYR A 21 -9.91 -12.08 3.96
C TYR A 21 -10.38 -11.89 5.40
N ASP A 22 -11.16 -12.82 5.95
CA ASP A 22 -11.91 -12.61 7.19
C ASP A 22 -11.03 -12.27 8.40
N ALA A 23 -9.93 -13.01 8.58
CA ALA A 23 -9.08 -12.83 9.75
C ALA A 23 -8.40 -11.44 9.79
N PRO A 24 -7.70 -10.97 8.73
CA PRO A 24 -7.14 -9.62 8.74
C PRO A 24 -8.22 -8.52 8.72
N TYR A 25 -9.35 -8.74 8.02
CA TYR A 25 -10.46 -7.80 7.98
C TYR A 25 -11.01 -7.55 9.38
N ASN A 26 -11.41 -8.61 10.09
CA ASN A 26 -12.00 -8.51 11.41
C ASN A 26 -11.03 -7.86 12.40
N ARG A 27 -9.74 -8.25 12.35
CA ARG A 27 -8.75 -7.69 13.28
C ARG A 27 -8.49 -6.21 13.04
N LEU A 28 -8.36 -5.78 11.78
CA LEU A 28 -8.20 -4.37 11.45
C LEU A 28 -9.44 -3.55 11.79
N MET A 29 -10.64 -4.13 11.63
CA MET A 29 -11.88 -3.49 12.04
C MET A 29 -11.94 -3.28 13.55
N GLU A 30 -11.59 -4.30 14.34
CA GLU A 30 -11.53 -4.19 15.82
C GLU A 30 -10.56 -3.09 16.23
N ASP A 31 -9.35 -3.08 15.68
CA ASP A 31 -8.33 -2.09 16.01
C ASP A 31 -8.76 -0.66 15.62
N ALA A 32 -9.36 -0.51 14.44
CA ALA A 32 -9.83 0.80 13.97
C ALA A 32 -10.99 1.33 14.82
N LYS A 33 -11.95 0.47 15.18
CA LYS A 33 -13.05 0.84 16.08
C LYS A 33 -12.58 1.14 17.49
N PHE A 34 -11.61 0.39 18.01
CA PHE A 34 -10.99 0.71 19.29
C PHE A 34 -10.40 2.13 19.30
N LEU A 35 -9.66 2.50 18.23
CA LEU A 35 -9.09 3.84 18.12
C LEU A 35 -10.18 4.92 18.01
N GLU A 36 -11.27 4.66 17.28
CA GLU A 36 -12.42 5.56 17.17
C GLU A 36 -13.09 5.76 18.54
N GLU A 37 -13.37 4.68 19.27
CA GLU A 37 -14.00 4.71 20.59
C GLU A 37 -13.11 5.39 21.65
N TYR A 38 -11.80 5.26 21.50
CA TYR A 38 -10.84 5.96 22.38
C TYR A 38 -10.80 7.48 22.13
N GLY A 39 -11.48 7.97 21.10
CA GLY A 39 -11.58 9.39 20.79
C GLY A 39 -10.54 9.91 19.79
N CYS A 40 -9.92 9.01 19.00
CA CYS A 40 -9.09 9.45 17.89
C CYS A 40 -9.93 10.15 16.84
N THR A 41 -9.35 11.14 16.15
CA THR A 41 -10.03 11.93 15.10
C THR A 41 -9.71 11.47 13.69
N ALA A 42 -8.75 10.57 13.55
CA ALA A 42 -8.37 9.93 12.28
C ALA A 42 -7.59 8.64 12.57
N VAL A 43 -7.58 7.72 11.60
CA VAL A 43 -6.81 6.47 11.64
C VAL A 43 -5.77 6.47 10.51
N VAL A 44 -4.56 6.01 10.82
CA VAL A 44 -3.48 5.76 9.87
C VAL A 44 -2.94 4.35 10.10
N VAL A 45 -2.73 3.58 9.05
CA VAL A 45 -2.14 2.24 9.13
C VAL A 45 -0.78 2.23 8.42
N THR A 46 0.30 1.93 9.15
CA THR A 46 1.67 1.94 8.63
C THR A 46 2.05 0.64 7.91
N CYS A 47 1.13 0.07 7.15
CA CYS A 47 1.32 -1.17 6.39
C CYS A 47 0.64 -1.06 5.03
N ASN A 48 1.41 -1.09 3.93
CA ASN A 48 0.87 -0.98 2.58
C ASN A 48 -0.17 -2.06 2.27
N THR A 49 0.15 -3.33 2.54
CA THR A 49 -0.74 -4.46 2.25
C THR A 49 -2.06 -4.37 3.04
N ALA A 50 -2.04 -3.82 4.26
CA ALA A 50 -3.25 -3.63 5.08
C ALA A 50 -4.25 -2.65 4.45
N HIS A 51 -3.82 -1.76 3.55
CA HIS A 51 -4.72 -0.83 2.88
C HIS A 51 -5.78 -1.52 2.04
N PHE A 52 -5.53 -2.75 1.56
CA PHE A 52 -6.54 -3.57 0.90
C PHE A 52 -7.77 -3.76 1.80
N PHE A 53 -7.55 -4.07 3.05
CA PHE A 53 -8.62 -4.27 4.04
C PHE A 53 -9.17 -2.94 4.54
N MET A 54 -8.31 -1.92 4.69
CA MET A 54 -8.76 -0.59 5.12
C MET A 54 -9.69 0.06 4.08
N ASP A 55 -9.45 -0.14 2.79
CA ASP A 55 -10.36 0.30 1.73
C ASP A 55 -11.75 -0.37 1.85
N MET A 56 -11.82 -1.57 2.43
CA MET A 56 -13.09 -2.28 2.67
C MET A 56 -13.82 -1.77 3.91
N ILE A 57 -13.10 -1.38 4.97
CA ILE A 57 -13.69 -1.04 6.27
C ILE A 57 -13.83 0.47 6.51
N GLU A 58 -13.19 1.33 5.72
CA GLU A 58 -13.20 2.79 5.96
C GLU A 58 -14.61 3.38 5.98
N HIS A 59 -15.57 2.79 5.26
CA HIS A 59 -16.97 3.23 5.22
C HIS A 59 -17.76 2.89 6.50
N GLU A 60 -17.24 2.00 7.33
CA GLU A 60 -17.83 1.63 8.61
C GLU A 60 -17.30 2.46 9.79
N LEU A 61 -16.28 3.30 9.54
CA LEU A 61 -15.72 4.20 10.53
C LEU A 61 -16.38 5.58 10.45
N ARG A 62 -16.57 6.22 11.61
CA ARG A 62 -17.06 7.60 11.72
C ARG A 62 -15.94 8.62 11.61
N ILE A 63 -14.69 8.20 11.73
CA ILE A 63 -13.50 9.02 11.59
C ILE A 63 -12.76 8.68 10.30
N PRO A 64 -12.08 9.65 9.65
CA PRO A 64 -11.42 9.42 8.38
C PRO A 64 -10.24 8.46 8.50
N PHE A 65 -10.10 7.59 7.51
CA PHE A 65 -8.87 6.83 7.25
C PHE A 65 -7.96 7.64 6.33
N ILE A 66 -6.75 7.94 6.79
CA ILE A 66 -5.73 8.61 5.99
C ILE A 66 -4.85 7.54 5.33
N SER A 67 -5.04 7.33 4.04
CA SER A 67 -4.31 6.33 3.27
C SER A 67 -2.93 6.83 2.88
N MET A 68 -1.87 6.23 3.42
CA MET A 68 -0.50 6.54 3.01
C MET A 68 -0.25 6.27 1.51
N ILE A 69 -1.01 5.35 0.89
CA ILE A 69 -0.91 5.04 -0.54
C ILE A 69 -1.51 6.18 -1.37
N ARG A 70 -2.73 6.63 -1.04
CA ARG A 70 -3.41 7.73 -1.71
C ARG A 70 -2.64 9.04 -1.55
N GLU A 71 -2.17 9.35 -0.34
CA GLU A 71 -1.39 10.56 -0.10
C GLU A 71 -0.03 10.54 -0.81
N SER A 72 0.64 9.38 -0.87
CA SER A 72 1.89 9.26 -1.64
C SER A 72 1.67 9.46 -3.14
N ALA A 73 0.57 8.95 -3.70
CA ALA A 73 0.26 9.15 -5.12
C ALA A 73 -0.01 10.64 -5.44
N LYS A 74 -0.78 11.34 -4.61
CA LYS A 74 -1.03 12.79 -4.73
C LYS A 74 0.26 13.60 -4.69
N GLU A 75 1.13 13.29 -3.72
CA GLU A 75 2.42 13.98 -3.58
C GLU A 75 3.29 13.80 -4.83
N VAL A 76 3.37 12.55 -5.34
CA VAL A 76 4.14 12.27 -6.57
C VAL A 76 3.54 13.00 -7.76
N ALA A 77 2.21 13.04 -7.90
CA ALA A 77 1.54 13.77 -9.00
C ALA A 77 1.81 15.28 -8.93
N SER A 78 1.81 15.85 -7.72
CA SER A 78 2.14 17.25 -7.50
C SER A 78 3.56 17.61 -7.93
N LEU A 79 4.54 16.74 -7.61
CA LEU A 79 5.95 16.99 -7.90
C LEU A 79 6.35 16.56 -9.32
N HIS A 80 5.69 15.55 -9.89
CA HIS A 80 6.06 14.89 -11.14
C HIS A 80 4.82 14.52 -11.97
N PRO A 81 4.02 15.48 -12.44
CA PRO A 81 2.78 15.20 -13.16
C PRO A 81 3.02 14.39 -14.44
N GLY A 82 2.16 13.40 -14.71
CA GLY A 82 2.21 12.54 -15.89
C GLY A 82 3.45 11.64 -15.97
N SER A 83 4.14 11.42 -14.87
CA SER A 83 5.36 10.60 -14.83
C SER A 83 5.07 9.10 -14.76
N VAL A 84 6.05 8.29 -15.20
CA VAL A 84 6.08 6.87 -14.94
C VAL A 84 6.62 6.61 -13.54
N VAL A 85 5.88 5.86 -12.73
CA VAL A 85 6.23 5.55 -11.34
C VAL A 85 6.49 4.06 -11.18
N ALA A 86 7.73 3.70 -10.84
CA ALA A 86 8.06 2.31 -10.56
C ALA A 86 7.56 1.90 -9.16
N VAL A 87 6.77 0.84 -9.11
CA VAL A 87 6.21 0.29 -7.87
C VAL A 87 7.00 -0.95 -7.45
N LEU A 88 7.62 -0.88 -6.26
CA LEU A 88 8.33 -1.97 -5.60
C LEU A 88 7.58 -2.30 -4.30
N ALA A 89 6.89 -3.43 -4.26
CA ALA A 89 6.04 -3.78 -3.14
C ALA A 89 5.99 -5.31 -2.95
N THR A 90 5.33 -5.76 -1.86
CA THR A 90 5.06 -7.18 -1.64
C THR A 90 4.10 -7.73 -2.69
N ASP A 91 4.14 -9.06 -2.90
CA ASP A 91 3.25 -9.73 -3.85
C ASP A 91 1.76 -9.44 -3.57
N GLY A 92 1.36 -9.41 -2.29
CA GLY A 92 -0.01 -9.04 -1.90
C GLY A 92 -0.39 -7.63 -2.31
N THR A 93 0.47 -6.65 -2.09
CA THR A 93 0.24 -5.24 -2.47
C THR A 93 0.13 -5.09 -3.99
N VAL A 94 0.99 -5.79 -4.74
CA VAL A 94 0.98 -5.78 -6.21
C VAL A 94 -0.25 -6.48 -6.76
N LYS A 95 -0.59 -7.68 -6.24
CA LYS A 95 -1.78 -8.43 -6.65
C LYS A 95 -3.07 -7.66 -6.37
N ALA A 96 -3.12 -6.98 -5.23
CA ALA A 96 -4.24 -6.12 -4.88
C ALA A 96 -4.35 -4.83 -5.72
N GLY A 97 -3.32 -4.48 -6.49
CA GLY A 97 -3.33 -3.28 -7.35
C GLY A 97 -3.42 -1.95 -6.60
N LEU A 98 -2.96 -1.90 -5.36
CA LEU A 98 -3.18 -0.73 -4.48
C LEU A 98 -2.52 0.54 -5.01
N TYR A 99 -1.23 0.48 -5.33
CA TYR A 99 -0.50 1.62 -5.90
C TYR A 99 -0.89 1.88 -7.35
N GLN A 100 -1.19 0.84 -8.13
CA GLN A 100 -1.61 1.00 -9.51
C GLN A 100 -2.84 1.90 -9.60
N ARG A 101 -3.91 1.55 -8.87
CA ARG A 101 -5.14 2.36 -8.85
C ARG A 101 -4.93 3.77 -8.31
N ALA A 102 -4.15 3.92 -7.24
CA ALA A 102 -3.90 5.22 -6.65
C ALA A 102 -3.11 6.16 -7.58
N LEU A 103 -2.11 5.63 -8.28
CA LEU A 103 -1.30 6.38 -9.23
C LEU A 103 -2.10 6.75 -10.50
N GLU A 104 -2.89 5.81 -11.03
CA GLU A 104 -3.76 6.04 -12.19
C GLU A 104 -4.84 7.09 -11.89
N ALA A 105 -5.36 7.14 -10.66
CA ALA A 105 -6.32 8.16 -10.23
C ALA A 105 -5.74 9.58 -10.20
N GLU A 106 -4.42 9.71 -10.17
CA GLU A 106 -3.67 10.97 -10.18
C GLU A 106 -2.96 11.20 -11.55
N ASP A 107 -3.44 10.57 -12.61
CA ASP A 107 -2.88 10.67 -13.98
C ASP A 107 -1.40 10.29 -14.09
N LEU A 108 -0.92 9.40 -13.21
CA LEU A 108 0.42 8.83 -13.26
C LEU A 108 0.40 7.45 -13.91
N ILE A 109 1.54 7.01 -14.44
CA ILE A 109 1.67 5.73 -15.13
C ILE A 109 2.39 4.74 -14.19
N PRO A 110 1.69 3.79 -13.56
CA PRO A 110 2.33 2.80 -12.70
C PRO A 110 3.12 1.78 -13.53
N TRP A 111 4.36 1.53 -13.12
CA TRP A 111 5.19 0.48 -13.70
C TRP A 111 5.60 -0.51 -12.60
N VAL A 112 5.02 -1.70 -12.65
CA VAL A 112 5.28 -2.74 -11.64
C VAL A 112 6.48 -3.57 -12.07
N LEU A 113 7.53 -3.56 -11.27
CA LEU A 113 8.70 -4.43 -11.45
C LEU A 113 8.34 -5.87 -11.01
N MET A 114 7.69 -6.61 -11.90
CA MET A 114 7.47 -8.03 -11.69
C MET A 114 8.78 -8.80 -11.88
N GLN A 115 9.21 -9.55 -10.84
CA GLN A 115 10.19 -10.65 -10.91
C GLN A 115 11.69 -10.38 -10.70
N ILE A 116 12.16 -9.24 -10.25
CA ILE A 116 13.62 -9.14 -9.99
C ILE A 116 14.04 -9.65 -8.61
N PHE A 117 13.14 -9.72 -7.62
CA PHE A 117 13.49 -10.10 -6.25
C PHE A 117 12.56 -11.16 -5.64
N ARG A 118 12.55 -12.37 -6.19
CA ARG A 118 11.86 -13.53 -5.64
C ARG A 118 12.58 -14.19 -4.44
N LYS A 119 13.21 -13.43 -3.56
CA LYS A 119 13.74 -13.96 -2.29
C LYS A 119 13.50 -12.99 -1.15
N LYS A 120 12.49 -13.32 -0.31
CA LYS A 120 12.36 -12.96 1.12
C LYS A 120 12.93 -11.61 1.58
N SER A 121 12.45 -10.49 1.03
CA SER A 121 12.66 -9.22 1.72
C SER A 121 11.52 -8.26 1.42
N CYS A 122 10.93 -7.70 2.49
CA CYS A 122 10.00 -6.58 2.40
C CYS A 122 10.74 -5.36 1.86
N ILE A 123 10.80 -5.21 0.54
CA ILE A 123 11.36 -4.00 -0.06
C ILE A 123 10.21 -3.00 -0.17
N ARG A 124 10.34 -1.89 0.55
CA ARG A 124 9.41 -0.75 0.53
C ARG A 124 10.07 0.39 -0.21
N PHE A 125 9.94 0.45 -1.52
CA PHE A 125 10.40 1.61 -2.28
C PHE A 125 9.46 1.93 -3.43
N MET A 126 9.21 3.21 -3.58
CA MET A 126 8.62 3.81 -4.77
C MET A 126 9.72 4.64 -5.44
N ILE A 127 9.99 4.36 -6.70
CA ILE A 127 10.98 5.11 -7.49
C ILE A 127 10.24 5.87 -8.58
N VAL A 128 10.39 7.18 -8.62
CA VAL A 128 9.88 8.03 -9.70
C VAL A 128 10.89 8.04 -10.84
N LEU A 129 10.47 7.61 -12.02
CA LEU A 129 11.27 7.69 -13.23
C LEU A 129 10.87 8.95 -14.00
N LYS A 130 11.83 9.86 -14.23
CA LYS A 130 11.57 11.03 -15.09
C LYS A 130 11.31 10.59 -16.52
N LYS A 131 10.40 11.28 -17.21
CA LYS A 131 10.14 11.12 -18.64
C LYS A 131 11.47 11.22 -19.42
N GLY A 132 11.85 10.18 -20.15
CA GLY A 132 13.13 10.11 -20.89
C GLY A 132 14.25 9.31 -20.21
N CYS A 133 14.03 8.72 -19.04
CA CYS A 133 15.00 7.83 -18.43
C CYS A 133 14.97 6.46 -19.12
N HIS A 134 16.00 6.14 -19.91
CA HIS A 134 16.21 4.80 -20.46
C HIS A 134 16.71 3.89 -19.34
N VAL A 135 15.87 2.98 -18.86
CA VAL A 135 16.32 1.91 -17.96
C VAL A 135 17.12 0.88 -18.76
N THR A 136 18.42 1.03 -18.80
CA THR A 136 19.31 -0.01 -19.32
C THR A 136 19.35 -1.17 -18.33
N ARG A 137 18.86 -2.32 -18.75
CA ARG A 137 18.89 -3.57 -17.98
C ARG A 137 20.34 -4.05 -17.92
N GLN A 138 21.08 -3.67 -16.89
CA GLN A 138 22.33 -4.37 -16.55
C GLN A 138 21.99 -5.69 -15.85
N VAL A 139 21.89 -6.77 -16.59
CA VAL A 139 21.90 -8.12 -16.06
C VAL A 139 23.36 -8.46 -15.74
N GLY A 140 23.77 -8.27 -14.51
CA GLY A 140 25.04 -8.79 -14.03
C GLY A 140 25.03 -10.32 -14.08
N ARG A 141 25.80 -10.91 -14.99
CA ARG A 141 26.15 -12.34 -14.92
C ARG A 141 27.08 -12.53 -13.72
N ARG A 142 26.66 -13.32 -12.74
CA ARG A 142 27.51 -14.15 -11.88
C ARG A 142 26.82 -15.48 -11.65
#